data_898d1a891c46bbf6693f0c54674e0e80
#
_entry.id   898d1a891c46bbf6693f0c54674e0e80
#
_cell.length_a   1.000
_cell.length_b   1.000
_cell.length_c   1.000
_cell.angle_alpha   90.00
_cell.angle_beta   90.00
_cell.angle_gamma   90.00
#
_symmetry.space_group_name_H-M   'P 1'
#
loop_
_entity.id
_entity.type
_entity.pdbx_description
1 polymer ?
#
loop_
_entity_poly.entity_id
_entity_poly.type
_entity_poly.pdbx_seq_one_letter_code
_entity_poly.pdbx_strand_id
1 'polypeptide(L)'
;ETVRTAGGAGCAGCHRPPEFDIDPMSGNNGVDKEAGNPGGFDTTNTRSPSLRDIFSTNGQINTPMMHTGNFLEFTTIVEHYNEVIPDVNNRTVDGKLVRGLTTVKLELTTNERADLEAFVKTLTGNNIYINERWSSPF
;
A
#
# COMPACT_ATOMS: atom_id res chain seq x y z
N GLU A 1 -20.92 7.32 -0.72
CA GLU A 1 -20.94 7.12 -2.19
C GLU A 1 -19.72 6.28 -2.55
N THR A 2 -19.95 5.06 -3.00
CA THR A 2 -18.91 4.11 -3.38
C THR A 2 -18.18 4.64 -4.60
N VAL A 3 -16.97 5.11 -4.44
CA VAL A 3 -16.17 5.56 -5.59
C VAL A 3 -15.38 4.41 -6.15
N ARG A 4 -16.07 3.46 -6.76
CA ARG A 4 -15.44 2.61 -7.76
C ARG A 4 -15.22 3.48 -8.99
N THR A 5 -14.05 4.08 -9.09
CA THR A 5 -13.64 4.68 -10.35
C THR A 5 -13.59 3.59 -11.41
N ALA A 6 -13.93 3.91 -12.65
CA ALA A 6 -13.90 3.00 -13.81
C ALA A 6 -12.49 2.39 -14.10
N GLY A 7 -11.59 2.42 -13.15
CA GLY A 7 -10.22 1.92 -13.19
C GLY A 7 -9.82 1.05 -12.00
N GLY A 8 -10.75 0.57 -11.16
CA GLY A 8 -10.43 -0.28 -10.00
C GLY A 8 -10.07 0.51 -8.74
N ALA A 9 -9.35 -0.13 -7.80
CA ALA A 9 -9.04 0.41 -6.47
C ALA A 9 -8.06 1.60 -6.46
N GLY A 10 -7.53 2.01 -7.62
CA GLY A 10 -6.65 3.17 -7.74
C GLY A 10 -5.21 2.97 -7.24
N CYS A 11 -4.83 1.76 -6.88
CA CYS A 11 -3.50 1.44 -6.36
C CYS A 11 -2.36 1.88 -7.31
N ALA A 12 -2.61 1.81 -8.62
CA ALA A 12 -1.68 2.27 -9.65
C ALA A 12 -1.39 3.78 -9.62
N GLY A 13 -2.17 4.57 -8.88
CA GLY A 13 -1.90 5.98 -8.65
C GLY A 13 -0.66 6.23 -7.79
N CYS A 14 -0.29 5.26 -6.95
CA CYS A 14 0.89 5.31 -6.09
C CYS A 14 1.91 4.22 -6.44
N HIS A 15 1.46 3.06 -6.91
CA HIS A 15 2.30 1.94 -7.33
C HIS A 15 2.24 1.81 -8.85
N ARG A 16 3.15 2.47 -9.55
CA ARG A 16 3.08 2.63 -11.01
C ARG A 16 3.48 1.36 -11.77
N PRO A 17 2.59 0.83 -12.64
CA PRO A 17 2.98 -0.25 -13.53
C PRO A 17 3.96 0.25 -14.62
N PRO A 18 4.77 -0.61 -15.25
CA PRO A 18 4.75 -2.08 -15.09
C PRO A 18 5.54 -2.59 -13.88
N GLU A 19 6.38 -1.73 -13.29
CA GLU A 19 7.25 -2.13 -12.18
C GLU A 19 6.54 -2.14 -10.83
N PHE A 20 5.35 -1.53 -10.73
CA PHE A 20 4.62 -1.30 -9.48
C PHE A 20 5.48 -0.64 -8.42
N ASP A 21 6.35 0.26 -8.88
CA ASP A 21 7.39 0.91 -8.12
C ASP A 21 6.91 2.24 -7.54
N ILE A 22 7.82 2.89 -6.85
CA ILE A 22 7.61 4.14 -6.12
C ILE A 22 7.07 5.25 -7.04
N ASP A 23 5.96 5.86 -6.64
CA ASP A 23 5.64 7.21 -7.08
C ASP A 23 6.36 8.20 -6.14
N PRO A 24 7.33 8.99 -6.66
CA PRO A 24 8.05 9.97 -5.84
C PRO A 24 7.14 11.08 -5.31
N MET A 25 5.94 11.21 -5.87
CA MET A 25 4.92 12.18 -5.47
C MET A 25 3.86 11.59 -4.55
N SER A 26 4.02 10.34 -4.08
CA SER A 26 3.13 9.78 -3.07
C SER A 26 3.41 10.38 -1.71
N GLY A 27 2.35 10.70 -0.99
CA GLY A 27 2.37 11.26 0.34
C GLY A 27 1.88 10.28 1.41
N ASN A 28 1.54 10.82 2.57
CA ASN A 28 1.07 10.07 3.71
C ASN A 28 -0.18 9.23 3.38
N ASN A 29 -0.12 7.95 3.70
CA ASN A 29 -1.23 7.01 3.50
C ASN A 29 -2.14 6.86 4.74
N GLY A 30 -1.95 7.66 5.78
CA GLY A 30 -2.77 7.66 6.98
C GLY A 30 -2.39 6.60 8.01
N VAL A 31 -1.26 5.90 7.84
CA VAL A 31 -0.80 4.88 8.80
C VAL A 31 -0.13 5.51 10.02
N ASP A 32 0.61 6.58 9.82
CA ASP A 32 1.36 7.23 10.89
C ASP A 32 0.79 8.59 11.28
N LYS A 33 1.12 9.01 12.49
CA LYS A 33 0.72 10.31 13.04
C LYS A 33 1.89 11.26 13.03
N GLU A 34 1.57 12.54 12.88
CA GLU A 34 2.57 13.60 12.90
C GLU A 34 3.33 13.63 14.24
N ALA A 35 4.64 13.67 14.19
CA ALA A 35 5.48 13.79 15.36
C ALA A 35 5.16 15.08 16.14
N GLY A 36 4.91 14.97 17.45
CA GLY A 36 4.51 16.09 18.29
C GLY A 36 3.03 16.47 18.22
N ASN A 37 2.25 15.81 17.39
CA ASN A 37 0.79 15.96 17.30
C ASN A 37 0.09 14.60 17.40
N PRO A 38 -0.16 14.08 18.61
CA PRO A 38 -0.71 12.74 18.80
C PRO A 38 -2.10 12.53 18.19
N GLY A 39 -2.78 13.60 17.81
CA GLY A 39 -4.08 13.55 17.13
C GLY A 39 -4.01 13.63 15.61
N GLY A 40 -2.86 14.01 15.06
CA GLY A 40 -2.64 14.16 13.63
C GLY A 40 -2.00 12.94 12.98
N PHE A 41 -1.88 12.98 11.66
CA PHE A 41 -1.12 12.02 10.86
C PHE A 41 0.14 12.69 10.33
N ASP A 42 1.20 11.94 10.16
CA ASP A 42 2.42 12.46 9.54
C ASP A 42 2.15 12.86 8.10
N THR A 43 2.37 14.14 7.78
CA THR A 43 2.25 14.69 6.44
C THR A 43 3.57 14.67 5.67
N THR A 44 4.65 14.31 6.34
CA THR A 44 5.98 14.57 5.83
C THR A 44 6.42 13.54 4.83
N ASN A 45 5.87 12.42 4.70
CA ASN A 45 6.21 11.56 3.58
C ASN A 45 6.29 10.08 3.81
N THR A 46 5.43 9.36 3.22
CA THR A 46 5.65 7.96 2.95
C THR A 46 5.62 7.73 1.45
N ARG A 47 6.76 7.41 0.89
CA ARG A 47 6.79 6.97 -0.50
C ARG A 47 6.22 5.57 -0.58
N SER A 48 5.35 5.32 -1.57
CA SER A 48 4.85 3.96 -1.83
C SER A 48 6.01 3.08 -2.31
N PRO A 49 6.33 1.99 -1.60
CA PRO A 49 7.35 1.05 -2.04
C PRO A 49 6.85 0.20 -3.21
N SER A 50 7.78 -0.51 -3.85
CA SER A 50 7.40 -1.51 -4.84
C SER A 50 6.48 -2.58 -4.24
N LEU A 51 5.51 -3.04 -5.02
CA LEU A 51 4.66 -4.18 -4.64
C LEU A 51 5.31 -5.53 -4.95
N ARG A 52 6.52 -5.53 -5.52
CA ARG A 52 7.25 -6.77 -5.79
C ARG A 52 7.72 -7.40 -4.49
N ASP A 53 7.69 -8.72 -4.45
CA ASP A 53 8.15 -9.52 -3.31
C ASP A 53 7.46 -9.21 -1.96
N ILE A 54 6.24 -8.70 -1.99
CA ILE A 54 5.40 -8.65 -0.77
C ILE A 54 5.18 -10.07 -0.24
N PHE A 55 5.05 -11.04 -1.13
CA PHE A 55 5.05 -12.45 -0.78
C PHE A 55 6.36 -13.11 -1.23
N SER A 56 6.86 -14.01 -0.43
CA SER A 56 7.96 -14.89 -0.79
C SER A 56 7.48 -16.02 -1.72
N THR A 57 8.41 -16.75 -2.30
CA THR A 57 8.13 -17.87 -3.23
C THR A 57 7.34 -19.01 -2.60
N ASN A 58 7.33 -19.14 -1.28
CA ASN A 58 6.52 -20.13 -0.55
C ASN A 58 5.14 -19.58 -0.15
N GLY A 59 4.78 -18.37 -0.62
CA GLY A 59 3.50 -17.74 -0.35
C GLY A 59 3.37 -17.06 1.01
N GLN A 60 4.43 -17.03 1.80
CA GLN A 60 4.46 -16.28 3.06
C GLN A 60 4.64 -14.78 2.79
N ILE A 61 3.95 -13.95 3.55
CA ILE A 61 4.13 -12.51 3.47
C ILE A 61 5.49 -12.10 4.07
N ASN A 62 6.20 -11.21 3.42
CA ASN A 62 7.43 -10.62 3.94
C ASN A 62 7.09 -9.47 4.88
N THR A 63 6.98 -9.76 6.15
CA THR A 63 6.65 -8.81 7.22
C THR A 63 7.90 -8.32 7.95
N PRO A 64 7.81 -7.19 8.65
CA PRO A 64 6.66 -6.29 8.83
C PRO A 64 6.45 -5.34 7.64
N MET A 65 5.20 -4.91 7.44
CA MET A 65 4.80 -4.01 6.35
C MET A 65 4.44 -2.63 6.87
N MET A 66 4.25 -1.70 5.93
CA MET A 66 4.09 -0.26 6.15
C MET A 66 5.32 0.33 6.86
N HIS A 67 5.45 1.66 6.82
CA HIS A 67 6.64 2.31 7.42
C HIS A 67 6.67 2.25 8.95
N THR A 68 5.54 2.00 9.59
CA THR A 68 5.47 1.75 11.05
C THR A 68 5.82 0.33 11.46
N GLY A 69 5.84 -0.60 10.51
CA GLY A 69 6.13 -2.01 10.79
C GLY A 69 5.03 -2.77 11.57
N ASN A 70 3.83 -2.20 11.67
CA ASN A 70 2.75 -2.78 12.49
C ASN A 70 1.82 -3.72 11.72
N PHE A 71 1.97 -3.81 10.41
CA PHE A 71 1.13 -4.64 9.55
C PHE A 71 1.84 -5.96 9.26
N LEU A 72 1.30 -7.04 9.80
CA LEU A 72 1.91 -8.37 9.73
C LEU A 72 1.20 -9.29 8.73
N GLU A 73 0.04 -8.86 8.22
CA GLU A 73 -0.77 -9.65 7.29
C GLU A 73 -1.23 -8.78 6.12
N PHE A 74 -1.32 -9.38 4.94
CA PHE A 74 -1.77 -8.68 3.74
C PHE A 74 -3.22 -8.19 3.87
N THR A 75 -4.06 -8.95 4.54
CA THR A 75 -5.44 -8.59 4.80
C THR A 75 -5.57 -7.28 5.56
N THR A 76 -4.73 -7.03 6.56
CA THR A 76 -4.76 -5.78 7.33
C THR A 76 -4.33 -4.58 6.48
N ILE A 77 -3.41 -4.77 5.53
CA ILE A 77 -3.04 -3.73 4.57
C ILE A 77 -4.22 -3.39 3.66
N VAL A 78 -4.89 -4.40 3.12
CA VAL A 78 -6.06 -4.22 2.26
C VAL A 78 -7.20 -3.56 3.02
N GLU A 79 -7.44 -3.95 4.28
CA GLU A 79 -8.44 -3.32 5.14
C GLU A 79 -8.14 -1.84 5.37
N HIS A 80 -6.89 -1.49 5.62
CA HIS A 80 -6.49 -0.09 5.77
C HIS A 80 -6.87 0.74 4.54
N TYR A 81 -6.56 0.27 3.33
CA TYR A 81 -6.93 0.97 2.10
C TYR A 81 -8.39 0.84 1.73
N ASN A 82 -9.07 -0.19 2.24
CA ASN A 82 -10.50 -0.37 2.02
C ASN A 82 -11.32 0.72 2.71
N GLU A 83 -10.83 1.20 3.85
CA GLU A 83 -11.38 2.35 4.55
C GLU A 83 -10.26 3.10 5.28
N VAL A 84 -9.63 4.04 4.59
CA VAL A 84 -8.65 4.92 5.24
C VAL A 84 -9.38 5.80 6.24
N ILE A 85 -8.98 5.72 7.51
CA ILE A 85 -9.59 6.54 8.57
C ILE A 85 -9.28 8.01 8.31
N PRO A 86 -10.30 8.85 8.12
CA PRO A 86 -10.08 10.25 7.83
C PRO A 86 -9.50 10.96 9.06
N ASP A 87 -8.49 11.77 8.83
CA ASP A 87 -8.15 12.84 9.75
C ASP A 87 -9.27 13.90 9.76
N VAL A 88 -9.45 14.54 10.89
CA VAL A 88 -10.49 15.58 11.08
C VAL A 88 -10.39 16.74 10.10
N ASN A 89 -9.23 16.95 9.51
CA ASN A 89 -8.97 18.02 8.55
C ASN A 89 -8.75 17.57 7.11
N ASN A 90 -8.72 16.28 6.83
CA ASN A 90 -8.40 15.66 5.52
C ASN A 90 -7.12 16.20 4.83
N ARG A 91 -6.24 16.85 5.60
CA ARG A 91 -5.05 17.53 5.06
C ARG A 91 -3.78 16.72 5.24
N THR A 92 -3.87 15.63 5.97
CA THR A 92 -2.73 14.85 6.43
C THR A 92 -2.53 13.56 5.65
N VAL A 93 -3.44 13.22 4.73
CA VAL A 93 -3.30 12.08 3.82
C VAL A 93 -3.13 12.53 2.38
N ASP A 94 -2.47 11.70 1.58
CA ASP A 94 -2.27 11.92 0.15
C ASP A 94 -3.61 12.23 -0.54
N GLY A 95 -3.63 13.26 -1.37
CA GLY A 95 -4.82 13.66 -2.11
C GLY A 95 -5.42 12.56 -2.99
N LYS A 96 -4.63 11.54 -3.36
CA LYS A 96 -5.11 10.34 -4.07
C LYS A 96 -6.02 9.47 -3.20
N LEU A 97 -5.93 9.61 -1.88
CA LEU A 97 -6.76 8.92 -0.90
C LEU A 97 -7.94 9.75 -0.41
N VAL A 98 -8.18 10.91 -1.02
CA VAL A 98 -9.26 11.84 -0.65
C VAL A 98 -10.24 12.01 -1.80
N ARG A 99 -11.52 12.07 -1.48
CA ARG A 99 -12.61 12.39 -2.41
C ARG A 99 -13.51 13.43 -1.78
N GLY A 100 -13.41 14.67 -2.27
CA GLY A 100 -14.13 15.79 -1.67
C GLY A 100 -13.67 16.05 -0.23
N LEU A 101 -14.55 15.85 0.73
CA LEU A 101 -14.28 16.04 2.17
C LEU A 101 -14.06 14.72 2.93
N THR A 102 -14.02 13.58 2.22
CA THR A 102 -13.89 12.26 2.84
C THR A 102 -12.71 11.51 2.23
N THR A 103 -12.19 10.54 2.96
CA THR A 103 -11.24 9.58 2.43
C THR A 103 -11.91 8.52 1.56
N VAL A 104 -11.10 7.89 0.71
CA VAL A 104 -11.57 6.82 -0.17
C VAL A 104 -12.05 5.63 0.65
N LYS A 105 -13.22 5.11 0.28
CA LYS A 105 -13.74 3.81 0.71
C LYS A 105 -13.86 2.93 -0.53
N LEU A 106 -13.11 1.85 -0.56
CA LEU A 106 -13.11 0.96 -1.73
C LEU A 106 -14.26 -0.04 -1.70
N GLU A 107 -14.72 -0.41 -0.51
CA GLU A 107 -15.78 -1.41 -0.26
C GLU A 107 -15.55 -2.71 -1.05
N LEU A 108 -14.32 -3.18 -1.04
CA LEU A 108 -13.94 -4.41 -1.73
C LEU A 108 -14.68 -5.60 -1.13
N THR A 109 -15.28 -6.38 -2.00
CA THR A 109 -15.87 -7.66 -1.63
C THR A 109 -14.79 -8.67 -1.24
N THR A 110 -15.18 -9.76 -0.59
CA THR A 110 -14.26 -10.84 -0.22
C THR A 110 -13.54 -11.41 -1.44
N ASN A 111 -14.24 -11.57 -2.57
CA ASN A 111 -13.63 -12.07 -3.80
C ASN A 111 -12.61 -11.09 -4.38
N GLU A 112 -12.93 -9.80 -4.41
CA GLU A 112 -12.00 -8.78 -4.92
C GLU A 112 -10.73 -8.67 -4.07
N ARG A 113 -10.83 -8.87 -2.77
CA ARG A 113 -9.66 -8.93 -1.87
C ARG A 113 -8.81 -10.16 -2.16
N ALA A 114 -9.43 -11.31 -2.37
CA ALA A 114 -8.73 -12.53 -2.76
C ALA A 114 -8.05 -12.40 -4.12
N ASP A 115 -8.70 -11.78 -5.09
CA ASP A 115 -8.14 -11.51 -6.41
C ASP A 115 -6.96 -10.55 -6.33
N LEU A 116 -7.05 -9.51 -5.50
CA LEU A 116 -5.95 -8.58 -5.25
C LEU A 116 -4.74 -9.29 -4.63
N GLU A 117 -4.97 -10.14 -3.65
CA GLU A 117 -3.90 -10.94 -3.04
C GLU A 117 -3.26 -11.88 -4.07
N ALA A 118 -4.08 -12.58 -4.86
CA ALA A 118 -3.60 -13.45 -5.92
C ALA A 118 -2.74 -12.68 -6.94
N PHE A 119 -3.20 -11.48 -7.34
CA PHE A 119 -2.43 -10.61 -8.21
C PHE A 119 -1.08 -10.23 -7.60
N VAL A 120 -1.05 -9.76 -6.36
CA VAL A 120 0.20 -9.34 -5.70
C VAL A 120 1.17 -10.50 -5.57
N LYS A 121 0.70 -11.73 -5.33
CA LYS A 121 1.53 -12.94 -5.34
C LYS A 121 2.21 -13.20 -6.70
N THR A 122 1.61 -12.78 -7.81
CA THR A 122 2.25 -12.90 -9.13
C THR A 122 3.46 -11.99 -9.31
N LEU A 123 3.62 -10.98 -8.47
CA LEU A 123 4.73 -10.04 -8.51
C LEU A 123 5.97 -10.56 -7.76
N THR A 124 5.90 -11.76 -7.22
CA THR A 124 7.02 -12.41 -6.53
C THR A 124 8.03 -12.95 -7.53
N GLY A 125 9.30 -12.63 -7.32
CA GLY A 125 10.40 -13.14 -8.16
C GLY A 125 10.70 -14.62 -7.88
N ASN A 126 10.85 -15.42 -8.95
CA ASN A 126 11.04 -16.87 -8.80
C ASN A 126 12.43 -17.27 -8.29
N ASN A 127 13.45 -16.46 -8.55
CA ASN A 127 14.85 -16.85 -8.28
C ASN A 127 15.73 -15.67 -7.80
N ILE A 128 15.14 -14.54 -7.44
CA ILE A 128 15.89 -13.32 -7.12
C ILE A 128 16.86 -13.53 -5.94
N TYR A 129 16.48 -14.37 -4.98
CA TYR A 129 17.28 -14.64 -3.77
C TYR A 129 18.33 -15.74 -3.93
N ILE A 130 18.30 -16.49 -5.02
CA ILE A 130 19.20 -17.63 -5.27
C ILE A 130 20.02 -17.48 -6.55
N ASN A 131 19.79 -16.44 -7.31
CA ASN A 131 20.50 -16.18 -8.56
C ASN A 131 21.83 -15.48 -8.26
N GLU A 132 22.94 -16.09 -8.65
CA GLU A 132 24.29 -15.54 -8.44
C GLU A 132 24.51 -14.13 -8.98
N ARG A 133 23.75 -13.73 -10.00
CA ARG A 133 23.81 -12.35 -10.54
C ARG A 133 23.45 -11.28 -9.51
N TRP A 134 22.66 -11.65 -8.51
CA TRP A 134 22.16 -10.76 -7.46
C TRP A 134 22.75 -11.08 -6.07
N SER A 135 23.71 -12.03 -6.05
CA SER A 135 24.41 -12.37 -4.80
C SER A 135 25.35 -11.25 -4.37
N SER A 136 25.75 -11.30 -3.11
CA SER A 136 26.79 -10.39 -2.61
C SER A 136 28.06 -10.53 -3.44
N PRO A 137 28.69 -9.43 -3.85
CA PRO A 137 29.96 -9.46 -4.58
C PRO A 137 31.15 -9.78 -3.66
N PHE A 138 30.91 -10.02 -2.37
CA PHE A 138 31.93 -10.26 -1.35
C PHE A 138 31.80 -11.65 -0.75
#